data_73050d2a136a829cb8e753154687cd63
#
_entry.id   73050d2a136a829cb8e753154687cd63
#
_cell.length_a   1.000
_cell.length_b   1.000
_cell.length_c   1.000
_cell.angle_alpha   90.00
_cell.angle_beta   90.00
_cell.angle_gamma   90.00
#
_symmetry.space_group_name_H-M   'P 1'
#
loop_
_entity.id
_entity.type
_entity.pdbx_description
1 polymer ?
#
loop_
_entity_poly.entity_id
_entity_poly.type
_entity_poly.pdbx_seq_one_letter_code
_entity_poly.pdbx_strand_id
1 'polypeptide(L)'
;MRHRGVATLAALGFALAVAGCGGGGGGGDGTPLTKAQYEQHLATDSQAITKAFQPLSTPPSSLSVLASQLKVGQEKLRSAADDLNGVTPPKDVEKDNQALAKGLQTLADELESLRSAAAKKDPALVQKALNGLKSSHALVDARAATDDMRKKGYKLGGFS
;
A
#
# COMPACT_ATOMS: atom_id res chain seq x y z
N MET A 1 -24.46 -68.87 -23.80
CA MET A 1 -23.66 -68.48 -25.00
C MET A 1 -23.25 -67.01 -24.78
N ARG A 2 -22.00 -66.78 -24.37
CA ARG A 2 -20.91 -66.15 -25.13
C ARG A 2 -21.36 -64.81 -25.77
N HIS A 3 -20.86 -63.61 -25.43
CA HIS A 3 -19.49 -63.18 -25.67
C HIS A 3 -19.07 -62.00 -24.78
N ARG A 4 -17.83 -62.03 -24.40
CA ARG A 4 -16.92 -61.03 -23.88
C ARG A 4 -16.80 -59.78 -24.80
N GLY A 5 -16.73 -58.63 -24.21
CA GLY A 5 -16.27 -57.39 -24.85
C GLY A 5 -15.60 -56.54 -23.81
N VAL A 6 -14.26 -56.61 -23.76
CA VAL A 6 -13.39 -55.76 -22.94
C VAL A 6 -13.27 -54.43 -23.68
N ALA A 7 -13.69 -53.34 -23.09
CA ALA A 7 -13.39 -52.00 -23.57
C ALA A 7 -12.56 -51.25 -22.51
N THR A 8 -11.29 -51.10 -22.84
CA THR A 8 -10.27 -50.37 -22.09
C THR A 8 -10.59 -48.87 -22.20
N LEU A 9 -10.99 -48.27 -21.10
CA LEU A 9 -11.11 -46.81 -20.99
C LEU A 9 -9.79 -46.27 -20.47
N ALA A 10 -9.05 -45.57 -21.35
CA ALA A 10 -7.89 -44.79 -21.03
C ALA A 10 -8.33 -43.58 -20.22
N ALA A 11 -7.96 -43.53 -18.95
CA ALA A 11 -8.14 -42.36 -18.10
C ALA A 11 -7.07 -41.33 -18.47
N LEU A 12 -7.46 -40.25 -19.19
CA LEU A 12 -6.69 -39.01 -19.29
C LEU A 12 -6.79 -38.30 -17.95
N GLY A 13 -5.75 -38.46 -17.14
CA GLY A 13 -5.56 -37.65 -15.94
C GLY A 13 -5.25 -36.19 -16.30
N PHE A 14 -6.21 -35.31 -16.17
CA PHE A 14 -6.01 -33.86 -16.25
C PHE A 14 -5.48 -33.42 -14.88
N ALA A 15 -4.17 -33.31 -14.73
CA ALA A 15 -3.54 -32.69 -13.58
C ALA A 15 -3.79 -31.19 -13.64
N LEU A 16 -4.83 -30.70 -13.00
CA LEU A 16 -5.00 -29.30 -12.65
C LEU A 16 -3.96 -28.95 -11.60
N ALA A 17 -2.83 -28.39 -12.07
CA ALA A 17 -1.90 -27.68 -11.23
C ALA A 17 -2.60 -26.40 -10.74
N VAL A 18 -3.25 -26.48 -9.59
CA VAL A 18 -3.69 -25.32 -8.84
C VAL A 18 -2.41 -24.67 -8.31
N ALA A 19 -1.84 -23.72 -9.08
CA ALA A 19 -0.88 -22.78 -8.56
C ALA A 19 -1.57 -21.96 -7.48
N GLY A 20 -1.48 -22.41 -6.22
CA GLY A 20 -1.92 -21.68 -5.06
C GLY A 20 -1.11 -20.39 -4.96
N CYS A 21 -1.69 -19.29 -5.37
CA CYS A 21 -1.22 -17.95 -5.05
C CYS A 21 -1.45 -17.74 -3.54
N GLY A 22 -0.57 -18.30 -2.73
CA GLY A 22 -0.43 -17.95 -1.33
C GLY A 22 0.17 -16.56 -1.28
N GLY A 23 -0.59 -15.57 -0.82
CA GLY A 23 -0.06 -14.27 -0.45
C GLY A 23 1.00 -14.44 0.64
N GLY A 24 2.20 -14.02 0.35
CA GLY A 24 3.31 -14.03 1.30
C GLY A 24 4.42 -13.21 0.71
N GLY A 25 4.88 -12.20 1.46
CA GLY A 25 5.90 -11.26 1.09
C GLY A 25 7.05 -11.87 0.29
N GLY A 26 7.12 -11.54 -0.96
CA GLY A 26 8.20 -11.94 -1.83
C GLY A 26 9.43 -11.11 -1.50
N GLY A 27 10.37 -11.70 -0.77
CA GLY A 27 11.72 -11.17 -0.65
C GLY A 27 12.32 -11.06 -2.05
N GLY A 28 12.83 -9.90 -2.37
CA GLY A 28 13.33 -9.59 -3.68
C GLY A 28 14.50 -10.47 -4.07
N ASP A 29 14.29 -11.26 -5.09
CA ASP A 29 15.33 -11.88 -5.89
C ASP A 29 15.93 -10.93 -6.93
N GLY A 30 15.64 -9.63 -6.83
CA GLY A 30 16.08 -8.59 -7.73
C GLY A 30 15.37 -8.58 -9.09
N THR A 31 14.42 -9.45 -9.33
CA THR A 31 13.66 -9.49 -10.59
C THR A 31 12.62 -8.38 -10.60
N PRO A 32 12.62 -7.47 -11.61
CA PRO A 32 11.62 -6.43 -11.69
C PRO A 32 10.20 -7.02 -11.82
N LEU A 33 9.27 -6.44 -11.06
CA LEU A 33 7.86 -6.75 -11.20
C LEU A 33 7.36 -6.38 -12.61
N THR A 34 6.42 -7.16 -13.13
CA THR A 34 5.65 -6.73 -14.28
C THR A 34 4.75 -5.56 -13.90
N LYS A 35 4.34 -4.77 -14.91
CA LYS A 35 3.43 -3.64 -14.69
C LYS A 35 2.18 -4.05 -13.90
N ALA A 36 1.54 -5.18 -14.27
CA ALA A 36 0.33 -5.67 -13.60
C ALA A 36 0.58 -6.06 -12.13
N GLN A 37 1.70 -6.72 -11.83
CA GLN A 37 2.09 -7.06 -10.46
C GLN A 37 2.34 -5.80 -9.63
N TYR A 38 3.04 -4.83 -10.19
CA TYR A 38 3.32 -3.57 -9.53
C TYR A 38 2.04 -2.76 -9.26
N GLU A 39 1.12 -2.67 -10.23
CA GLU A 39 -0.20 -2.05 -10.06
C GLU A 39 -1.02 -2.73 -8.95
N GLN A 40 -0.98 -4.06 -8.87
CA GLN A 40 -1.67 -4.80 -7.80
C GLN A 40 -1.04 -4.50 -6.43
N HIS A 41 0.28 -4.38 -6.35
CA HIS A 41 0.99 -4.02 -5.14
C HIS A 41 0.57 -2.62 -4.66
N LEU A 42 0.62 -1.62 -5.54
CA LEU A 42 0.14 -0.26 -5.25
C LEU A 42 -1.32 -0.22 -4.80
N ALA A 43 -2.19 -1.01 -5.44
CA ALA A 43 -3.60 -1.07 -5.06
C ALA A 43 -3.79 -1.65 -3.65
N THR A 44 -3.01 -2.66 -3.26
CA THR A 44 -3.05 -3.24 -1.92
C THR A 44 -2.63 -2.24 -0.86
N ASP A 45 -1.52 -1.55 -1.07
CA ASP A 45 -0.98 -0.55 -0.13
C ASP A 45 -1.94 0.64 0.02
N SER A 46 -2.45 1.16 -1.10
CA SER A 46 -3.40 2.27 -1.08
C SER A 46 -4.70 1.93 -0.34
N GLN A 47 -5.21 0.71 -0.50
CA GLN A 47 -6.38 0.24 0.24
C GLN A 47 -6.11 0.11 1.74
N ALA A 48 -4.94 -0.40 2.12
CA ALA A 48 -4.55 -0.51 3.52
C ALA A 48 -4.44 0.87 4.19
N ILE A 49 -3.83 1.85 3.51
CA ILE A 49 -3.76 3.24 3.96
C ILE A 49 -5.18 3.83 4.07
N THR A 50 -6.00 3.72 3.02
CA THR A 50 -7.37 4.25 3.02
C THR A 50 -8.19 3.72 4.20
N LYS A 51 -8.14 2.41 4.45
CA LYS A 51 -8.82 1.79 5.60
C LYS A 51 -8.30 2.32 6.94
N ALA A 52 -6.99 2.55 7.07
CA ALA A 52 -6.39 3.06 8.30
C ALA A 52 -6.81 4.50 8.60
N PHE A 53 -7.04 5.32 7.58
CA PHE A 53 -7.46 6.71 7.72
C PHE A 53 -8.98 6.90 7.69
N GLN A 54 -9.76 5.86 7.34
CA GLN A 54 -11.23 5.93 7.32
C GLN A 54 -11.85 6.43 8.65
N PRO A 55 -11.37 6.01 9.85
CA PRO A 55 -11.92 6.52 11.11
C PRO A 55 -11.74 8.04 11.30
N LEU A 56 -10.80 8.67 10.60
CA LEU A 56 -10.57 10.12 10.64
C LEU A 56 -11.53 10.92 9.73
N SER A 57 -12.38 10.23 8.95
CA SER A 57 -13.42 10.88 8.14
C SER A 57 -14.52 11.52 9.00
N THR A 58 -14.64 11.10 10.25
CA THR A 58 -15.53 11.70 11.25
C THR A 58 -14.71 12.33 12.37
N PRO A 59 -15.16 13.46 12.93
CA PRO A 59 -14.45 14.08 14.05
C PRO A 59 -14.26 13.09 15.20
N PRO A 60 -13.04 12.92 15.72
CA PRO A 60 -12.77 12.01 16.83
C PRO A 60 -13.45 12.51 18.10
N SER A 61 -13.97 11.59 18.92
CA SER A 61 -14.65 11.92 20.17
C SER A 61 -13.73 12.53 21.23
N SER A 62 -12.43 12.37 21.10
CA SER A 62 -11.42 12.96 21.99
C SER A 62 -10.04 12.98 21.32
N LEU A 63 -9.12 13.80 21.87
CA LEU A 63 -7.73 13.84 21.41
C LEU A 63 -7.00 12.51 21.65
N SER A 64 -7.37 11.74 22.66
CA SER A 64 -6.81 10.40 22.88
C SER A 64 -7.23 9.42 21.80
N VAL A 65 -8.47 9.49 21.32
CA VAL A 65 -8.97 8.70 20.17
C VAL A 65 -8.24 9.14 18.90
N LEU A 66 -8.09 10.45 18.68
CA LEU A 66 -7.29 10.97 17.56
C LEU A 66 -5.87 10.42 17.56
N ALA A 67 -5.18 10.45 18.71
CA ALA A 67 -3.81 9.93 18.84
C ALA A 67 -3.72 8.43 18.47
N SER A 68 -4.70 7.64 18.89
CA SER A 68 -4.76 6.20 18.58
C SER A 68 -5.01 5.95 17.09
N GLN A 69 -5.92 6.69 16.47
CA GLN A 69 -6.22 6.59 15.03
C GLN A 69 -5.01 7.01 14.18
N LEU A 70 -4.34 8.09 14.57
CA LEU A 70 -3.12 8.55 13.89
C LEU A 70 -1.99 7.53 13.98
N LYS A 71 -1.85 6.83 15.12
CA LYS A 71 -0.86 5.75 15.27
C LYS A 71 -1.07 4.65 14.22
N VAL A 72 -2.31 4.18 14.07
CA VAL A 72 -2.66 3.16 13.06
C VAL A 72 -2.36 3.66 11.65
N GLY A 73 -2.71 4.91 11.33
CA GLY A 73 -2.38 5.53 10.05
C GLY A 73 -0.89 5.59 9.77
N GLN A 74 -0.08 6.03 10.76
CA GLN A 74 1.38 6.07 10.64
C GLN A 74 1.98 4.69 10.37
N GLU A 75 1.54 3.67 11.12
CA GLU A 75 2.02 2.30 10.94
C GLU A 75 1.75 1.80 9.51
N LYS A 76 0.60 2.13 8.94
CA LYS A 76 0.26 1.76 7.57
C LYS A 76 1.03 2.53 6.51
N LEU A 77 1.30 3.82 6.73
CA LEU A 77 2.16 4.60 5.84
C LEU A 77 3.59 4.05 5.83
N ARG A 78 4.15 3.72 7.00
CA ARG A 78 5.49 3.11 7.10
C ARG A 78 5.52 1.74 6.45
N SER A 79 4.54 0.88 6.73
CA SER A 79 4.44 -0.44 6.10
C SER A 79 4.41 -0.31 4.57
N ALA A 80 3.59 0.58 4.01
CA ALA A 80 3.53 0.79 2.56
C ALA A 80 4.84 1.35 1.99
N ALA A 81 5.53 2.24 2.72
CA ALA A 81 6.85 2.72 2.31
C ALA A 81 7.89 1.60 2.30
N ASP A 82 7.89 0.74 3.32
CA ASP A 82 8.79 -0.41 3.41
C ASP A 82 8.48 -1.43 2.31
N ASP A 83 7.20 -1.69 2.03
CA ASP A 83 6.75 -2.59 0.97
C ASP A 83 7.20 -2.08 -0.41
N LEU A 84 7.07 -0.77 -0.69
CA LEU A 84 7.57 -0.14 -1.92
C LEU A 84 9.09 -0.18 -2.05
N ASN A 85 9.82 -0.09 -0.94
CA ASN A 85 11.29 -0.23 -0.93
C ASN A 85 11.72 -1.69 -1.05
N GLY A 86 10.88 -2.64 -0.65
CA GLY A 86 11.16 -4.08 -0.68
C GLY A 86 10.97 -4.72 -2.06
N VAL A 87 10.32 -4.06 -3.01
CA VAL A 87 10.11 -4.59 -4.36
C VAL A 87 11.04 -3.94 -5.37
N THR A 88 11.31 -4.66 -6.46
CA THR A 88 11.99 -4.09 -7.64
C THR A 88 10.90 -3.65 -8.63
N PRO A 89 10.60 -2.35 -8.74
CA PRO A 89 9.57 -1.86 -9.66
C PRO A 89 9.99 -1.99 -11.12
N PRO A 90 9.07 -1.83 -12.09
CA PRO A 90 9.44 -1.66 -13.49
C PRO A 90 10.40 -0.47 -13.66
N LYS A 91 11.38 -0.60 -14.56
CA LYS A 91 12.47 0.38 -14.72
C LYS A 91 11.99 1.80 -15.03
N ASP A 92 10.90 1.93 -15.76
CA ASP A 92 10.33 3.22 -16.17
C ASP A 92 9.70 4.01 -15.02
N VAL A 93 9.40 3.36 -13.87
CA VAL A 93 8.83 3.99 -12.67
C VAL A 93 9.70 3.86 -11.42
N GLU A 94 10.95 3.43 -11.55
CA GLU A 94 11.85 3.22 -10.41
C GLU A 94 12.04 4.50 -9.57
N LYS A 95 12.24 5.65 -10.23
CA LYS A 95 12.39 6.94 -9.55
C LYS A 95 11.09 7.37 -8.86
N ASP A 96 9.96 7.13 -9.50
CA ASP A 96 8.65 7.49 -8.97
C ASP A 96 8.31 6.61 -7.76
N ASN A 97 8.66 5.31 -7.80
CA ASN A 97 8.53 4.40 -6.67
C ASN A 97 9.34 4.90 -5.46
N GLN A 98 10.61 5.27 -5.67
CA GLN A 98 11.46 5.80 -4.61
C GLN A 98 10.91 7.11 -4.03
N ALA A 99 10.42 8.02 -4.89
CA ALA A 99 9.81 9.27 -4.46
C ALA A 99 8.52 9.04 -3.67
N LEU A 100 7.68 8.11 -4.11
CA LEU A 100 6.45 7.73 -3.40
C LEU A 100 6.77 7.10 -2.04
N ALA A 101 7.67 6.13 -1.97
CA ALA A 101 8.08 5.50 -0.72
C ALA A 101 8.62 6.53 0.28
N LYS A 102 9.51 7.42 -0.18
CA LYS A 102 10.04 8.52 0.64
C LYS A 102 8.93 9.47 1.10
N GLY A 103 8.00 9.82 0.23
CA GLY A 103 6.86 10.68 0.57
C GLY A 103 5.98 10.07 1.65
N LEU A 104 5.66 8.77 1.56
CA LEU A 104 4.90 8.06 2.58
C LEU A 104 5.63 8.01 3.93
N GLN A 105 6.94 7.73 3.92
CA GLN A 105 7.76 7.74 5.13
C GLN A 105 7.78 9.12 5.78
N THR A 106 8.05 10.18 5.00
CA THR A 106 8.08 11.55 5.52
C THR A 106 6.70 11.96 6.07
N LEU A 107 5.61 11.61 5.39
CA LEU A 107 4.25 11.87 5.89
C LEU A 107 4.00 11.16 7.23
N ALA A 108 4.45 9.90 7.38
CA ALA A 108 4.34 9.19 8.64
C ALA A 108 5.10 9.90 9.77
N ASP A 109 6.27 10.44 9.48
CA ASP A 109 7.09 11.17 10.46
C ASP A 109 6.47 12.53 10.83
N GLU A 110 5.89 13.24 9.86
CA GLU A 110 5.15 14.49 10.11
C GLU A 110 3.89 14.27 10.96
N LEU A 111 3.17 13.16 10.74
CA LEU A 111 2.02 12.78 11.56
C LEU A 111 2.40 12.48 13.03
N GLU A 112 3.66 12.16 13.32
CA GLU A 112 4.12 11.94 14.68
C GLU A 112 3.96 13.20 15.54
N SER A 113 4.22 14.37 14.99
CA SER A 113 4.01 15.64 15.69
C SER A 113 2.54 15.84 16.07
N LEU A 114 1.63 15.53 15.16
CA LEU A 114 0.18 15.61 15.41
C LEU A 114 -0.27 14.57 16.44
N ARG A 115 0.20 13.32 16.29
CA ARG A 115 -0.10 12.23 17.23
C ARG A 115 0.39 12.56 18.65
N SER A 116 1.62 13.07 18.77
CA SER A 116 2.21 13.44 20.06
C SER A 116 1.43 14.60 20.71
N ALA A 117 1.04 15.61 19.94
CA ALA A 117 0.23 16.73 20.43
C ALA A 117 -1.16 16.23 20.93
N ALA A 118 -1.80 15.34 20.18
CA ALA A 118 -3.07 14.75 20.55
C ALA A 118 -2.95 13.87 21.80
N ALA A 119 -1.87 13.09 21.95
CA ALA A 119 -1.60 12.28 23.13
C ALA A 119 -1.39 13.12 24.39
N LYS A 120 -0.77 14.31 24.25
CA LYS A 120 -0.62 15.29 25.33
C LYS A 120 -1.92 16.02 25.67
N LYS A 121 -2.97 15.84 24.88
CA LYS A 121 -4.25 16.52 24.99
C LYS A 121 -4.14 18.05 24.91
N ASP A 122 -3.19 18.53 24.09
CA ASP A 122 -2.91 19.96 23.91
C ASP A 122 -3.48 20.44 22.55
N PRO A 123 -4.63 21.17 22.55
CA PRO A 123 -5.25 21.65 21.31
C PRO A 123 -4.39 22.64 20.54
N ALA A 124 -3.56 23.45 21.23
CA ALA A 124 -2.69 24.44 20.58
C ALA A 124 -1.57 23.75 19.79
N LEU A 125 -0.96 22.71 20.38
CA LEU A 125 0.02 21.88 19.68
C LEU A 125 -0.61 21.10 18.52
N VAL A 126 -1.84 20.59 18.68
CA VAL A 126 -2.58 19.94 17.59
C VAL A 126 -2.77 20.90 16.42
N GLN A 127 -3.22 22.13 16.69
CA GLN A 127 -3.41 23.14 15.63
C GLN A 127 -2.09 23.50 14.94
N LYS A 128 -1.00 23.62 15.69
CA LYS A 128 0.34 23.88 15.14
C LYS A 128 0.79 22.73 14.23
N ALA A 129 0.61 21.49 14.66
CA ALA A 129 0.97 20.29 13.87
C ALA A 129 0.13 20.18 12.58
N LEU A 130 -1.17 20.47 12.65
CA LEU A 130 -2.04 20.51 11.48
C LEU A 130 -1.60 21.58 10.46
N ASN A 131 -1.17 22.75 10.94
CA ASN A 131 -0.66 23.79 10.04
C ASN A 131 0.67 23.36 9.39
N GLY A 132 1.53 22.62 10.10
CA GLY A 132 2.74 22.03 9.54
C GLY A 132 2.44 21.03 8.42
N LEU A 133 1.47 20.16 8.62
CA LEU A 133 1.05 19.17 7.59
C LEU A 133 0.52 19.83 6.32
N LYS A 134 -0.17 20.97 6.43
CA LYS A 134 -0.69 21.71 5.24
C LYS A 134 0.42 22.24 4.33
N SER A 135 1.60 22.48 4.89
CA SER A 135 2.79 22.94 4.15
C SER A 135 3.79 21.84 3.84
N SER A 136 3.37 20.57 3.99
CA SER A 136 4.22 19.41 3.77
C SER A 136 4.64 19.28 2.31
N HIS A 137 5.94 19.24 2.06
CA HIS A 137 6.50 18.91 0.75
C HIS A 137 6.35 17.41 0.42
N ALA A 138 6.23 16.54 1.43
CA ALA A 138 6.06 15.11 1.22
C ALA A 138 4.80 14.77 0.40
N LEU A 139 3.70 15.48 0.67
CA LEU A 139 2.47 15.30 -0.10
C LEU A 139 2.61 15.81 -1.54
N VAL A 140 3.37 16.88 -1.76
CA VAL A 140 3.63 17.43 -3.10
C VAL A 140 4.48 16.45 -3.91
N ASP A 141 5.56 15.95 -3.33
CA ASP A 141 6.48 15.02 -4.00
C ASP A 141 5.82 13.67 -4.30
N ALA A 142 5.07 13.12 -3.34
CA ALA A 142 4.30 11.88 -3.55
C ALA A 142 3.25 12.05 -4.65
N ARG A 143 2.57 13.20 -4.70
CA ARG A 143 1.61 13.50 -5.76
C ARG A 143 2.29 13.61 -7.12
N ALA A 144 3.43 14.30 -7.22
CA ALA A 144 4.18 14.39 -8.46
C ALA A 144 4.60 13.01 -8.98
N ALA A 145 5.07 12.13 -8.10
CA ALA A 145 5.42 10.76 -8.44
C ALA A 145 4.21 9.96 -8.96
N THR A 146 3.07 10.06 -8.27
CA THR A 146 1.84 9.38 -8.71
C THR A 146 1.31 9.94 -10.04
N ASP A 147 1.41 11.24 -10.27
CA ASP A 147 1.01 11.87 -11.53
C ASP A 147 1.90 11.40 -12.70
N ASP A 148 3.19 11.24 -12.48
CA ASP A 148 4.12 10.71 -13.49
C ASP A 148 3.85 9.22 -13.80
N MET A 149 3.62 8.40 -12.79
CA MET A 149 3.20 7.01 -12.99
C MET A 149 1.90 6.93 -13.81
N ARG A 150 0.91 7.80 -13.53
CA ARG A 150 -0.35 7.87 -14.30
C ARG A 150 -0.11 8.23 -15.77
N LYS A 151 0.75 9.23 -16.05
CA LYS A 151 1.14 9.59 -17.42
C LYS A 151 1.78 8.43 -18.17
N LYS A 152 2.50 7.55 -17.45
CA LYS A 152 3.06 6.29 -17.97
C LYS A 152 2.03 5.16 -18.07
N GLY A 153 0.76 5.46 -17.74
CA GLY A 153 -0.37 4.55 -17.87
C GLY A 153 -0.51 3.53 -16.74
N TYR A 154 0.07 3.79 -15.57
CA TYR A 154 -0.08 2.93 -14.40
C TYR A 154 -1.39 3.19 -13.66
N LYS A 155 -2.01 2.12 -13.16
CA LYS A 155 -3.19 2.17 -12.28
C LYS A 155 -2.72 2.16 -10.82
N LEU A 156 -3.02 3.22 -10.09
CA LEU A 156 -2.43 3.47 -8.77
C LEU A 156 -3.39 3.12 -7.61
N GLY A 157 -4.55 2.52 -7.90
CA GLY A 157 -5.54 2.24 -6.86
C GLY A 157 -6.02 3.53 -6.20
N GLY A 158 -5.91 3.62 -4.87
CA GLY A 158 -6.32 4.78 -4.09
C GLY A 158 -5.26 5.88 -3.94
N PHE A 159 -4.09 5.76 -4.57
CA PHE A 159 -3.09 6.84 -4.65
C PHE A 159 -3.42 7.89 -5.74
N SER A 160 -4.69 8.13 -6.00
CA SER A 160 -5.17 9.04 -7.04
C SER A 160 -5.66 10.37 -6.46
#